data_db2140aafbde57cc4bece3dfde685693
#
_entry.id   db2140aafbde57cc4bece3dfde685693
#
_cell.length_a   1.000
_cell.length_b   1.000
_cell.length_c   1.000
_cell.angle_alpha   90.00
_cell.angle_beta   90.00
_cell.angle_gamma   90.00
#
_symmetry.space_group_name_H-M   'P 1'
#
loop_
_entity.id
_entity.type
_entity.pdbx_description
1 polymer ?
#
loop_
_entity_poly.entity_id
_entity_poly.type
_entity_poly.pdbx_seq_one_letter_code
_entity_poly.pdbx_strand_id
1 'polypeptide(L)'
;MSKMLEVKGICAEHFVAEGSMEQSYEMICRVTEAMGADVSVLRGQTGKMSEHQGEPMTEAAQFIIEEAMKEDDKPLFVLCIGAVTNVAEAIRAKSEIVDRMTVVCIGGNPIGCEKPGWEFNFGNDVEAANTVLHCGGDIWMIPNNVYGTMHIGFGEIQRRIAPYGEIGRLLYENLISFYETENASWSAGESWSLGDSPAVGVTLEPNCGSFMYCKAPEVCLLYTSPSPRDRSVSR
;
A
#
# COMPACT_ATOMS: atom_id res chain seq x y z
N MET A 1 -12.16 11.22 11.42
CA MET A 1 -12.41 10.44 10.20
C MET A 1 -13.19 11.29 9.20
N SER A 2 -13.03 11.03 7.90
CA SER A 2 -13.78 11.71 6.84
C SER A 2 -15.28 11.48 7.02
N LYS A 3 -16.10 12.48 6.69
CA LYS A 3 -17.57 12.30 6.63
C LYS A 3 -18.02 11.68 5.29
N MET A 4 -17.11 11.59 4.33
CA MET A 4 -17.37 11.09 2.97
C MET A 4 -17.02 9.62 2.81
N LEU A 5 -16.14 9.08 3.66
CA LEU A 5 -15.71 7.69 3.63
C LEU A 5 -16.13 6.98 4.91
N GLU A 6 -16.64 5.79 4.75
CA GLU A 6 -16.89 4.84 5.83
C GLU A 6 -15.74 3.83 5.83
N VAL A 7 -14.87 3.90 6.84
CA VAL A 7 -13.76 2.95 6.99
C VAL A 7 -14.32 1.67 7.59
N LYS A 8 -14.34 0.58 6.83
CA LYS A 8 -14.88 -0.73 7.26
C LYS A 8 -13.89 -1.47 8.16
N GLY A 9 -12.59 -1.39 7.86
CA GLY A 9 -11.52 -2.01 8.63
C GLY A 9 -10.16 -1.59 8.12
N ILE A 10 -9.12 -1.95 8.88
CA ILE A 10 -7.72 -1.72 8.52
C ILE A 10 -6.98 -3.06 8.67
N CYS A 11 -6.40 -3.53 7.57
CA CYS A 11 -5.66 -4.78 7.52
C CYS A 11 -4.16 -4.51 7.67
N ALA A 12 -3.52 -5.13 8.66
CA ALA A 12 -2.08 -5.05 8.80
C ALA A 12 -1.40 -5.84 7.67
N GLU A 13 -0.29 -5.31 7.17
CA GLU A 13 0.48 -5.92 6.08
C GLU A 13 1.95 -6.08 6.49
N HIS A 14 2.61 -7.08 5.94
CA HIS A 14 4.03 -7.30 6.16
C HIS A 14 4.90 -6.36 5.30
N PHE A 15 6.16 -6.16 5.71
CA PHE A 15 7.19 -5.48 4.94
C PHE A 15 8.56 -6.11 5.23
N VAL A 16 9.16 -6.76 4.26
CA VAL A 16 10.50 -7.37 4.23
C VAL A 16 10.96 -8.07 5.54
N ALA A 17 10.92 -7.39 6.70
CA ALA A 17 11.47 -7.85 7.95
C ALA A 17 10.58 -8.90 8.66
N GLU A 18 11.21 -9.86 9.33
CA GLU A 18 10.50 -10.79 10.22
C GLU A 18 9.73 -10.03 11.30
N GLY A 19 8.50 -10.43 11.56
CA GLY A 19 7.63 -9.79 12.55
C GLY A 19 7.03 -8.45 12.11
N SER A 20 7.27 -7.99 10.88
CA SER A 20 6.83 -6.69 10.38
C SER A 20 5.30 -6.56 10.30
N MET A 21 4.56 -7.63 10.02
CA MET A 21 3.09 -7.61 10.05
C MET A 21 2.57 -7.29 11.46
N GLU A 22 3.13 -7.90 12.50
CA GLU A 22 2.70 -7.62 13.87
C GLU A 22 3.07 -6.20 14.30
N GLN A 23 4.24 -5.67 13.89
CA GLN A 23 4.61 -4.27 14.08
C GLN A 23 3.60 -3.32 13.42
N SER A 24 3.16 -3.64 12.18
CA SER A 24 2.11 -2.89 11.50
C SER A 24 0.80 -2.94 12.27
N TYR A 25 0.38 -4.12 12.74
CA TYR A 25 -0.82 -4.31 13.53
C TYR A 25 -0.81 -3.46 14.81
N GLU A 26 0.26 -3.53 15.59
CA GLU A 26 0.42 -2.76 16.82
C GLU A 26 0.39 -1.25 16.56
N MET A 27 1.05 -0.79 15.47
CA MET A 27 1.02 0.63 15.11
C MET A 27 -0.38 1.08 14.69
N ILE A 28 -1.11 0.29 13.92
CA ILE A 28 -2.50 0.59 13.55
C ILE A 28 -3.36 0.70 14.80
N CYS A 29 -3.24 -0.23 15.75
CA CYS A 29 -3.97 -0.19 17.02
C CYS A 29 -3.67 1.11 17.79
N ARG A 30 -2.41 1.50 17.91
CA ARG A 30 -2.01 2.77 18.57
C ARG A 30 -2.60 4.00 17.89
N VAL A 31 -2.58 4.03 16.54
CA VAL A 31 -3.13 5.15 15.77
C VAL A 31 -4.65 5.22 15.93
N THR A 32 -5.36 4.10 15.83
CA THR A 32 -6.82 4.06 15.97
C THR A 32 -7.27 4.42 17.39
N GLU A 33 -6.52 3.98 18.41
CA GLU A 33 -6.75 4.38 19.81
C GLU A 33 -6.56 5.90 20.01
N ALA A 34 -5.44 6.47 19.53
CA ALA A 34 -5.16 7.89 19.61
C ALA A 34 -6.21 8.75 18.85
N MET A 35 -6.85 8.18 17.83
CA MET A 35 -7.95 8.80 17.10
C MET A 35 -9.30 8.64 17.81
N GLY A 36 -9.42 7.77 18.80
CA GLY A 36 -10.71 7.33 19.36
C GLY A 36 -11.61 6.70 18.28
N ALA A 37 -11.02 5.99 17.31
CA ALA A 37 -11.73 5.41 16.19
C ALA A 37 -12.19 3.99 16.52
N ASP A 38 -13.49 3.73 16.37
CA ASP A 38 -14.05 2.37 16.44
C ASP A 38 -14.02 1.76 15.04
N VAL A 39 -12.93 1.06 14.75
CA VAL A 39 -12.70 0.37 13.47
C VAL A 39 -11.98 -0.95 13.70
N SER A 40 -12.38 -1.98 12.97
CA SER A 40 -11.75 -3.29 13.04
C SER A 40 -10.31 -3.25 12.53
N VAL A 41 -9.38 -3.80 13.31
CA VAL A 41 -7.98 -3.99 12.90
C VAL A 41 -7.71 -5.48 12.76
N LEU A 42 -7.28 -5.92 11.58
CA LEU A 42 -7.16 -7.33 11.22
C LEU A 42 -5.69 -7.68 10.94
N ARG A 43 -5.28 -8.87 11.38
CA ARG A 43 -3.96 -9.41 11.05
C ARG A 43 -3.96 -9.99 9.65
N GLY A 44 -2.97 -9.60 8.87
CA GLY A 44 -2.73 -10.13 7.55
C GLY A 44 -1.65 -11.22 7.52
N GLN A 45 -1.15 -11.48 6.31
CA GLN A 45 -0.09 -12.46 6.12
C GLN A 45 1.23 -11.97 6.71
N THR A 46 2.01 -12.88 7.28
CA THR A 46 3.29 -12.57 7.93
C THR A 46 4.47 -12.48 6.98
N GLY A 47 4.28 -12.89 5.71
CA GLY A 47 5.29 -12.89 4.66
C GLY A 47 4.67 -13.03 3.28
N LYS A 48 5.49 -13.35 2.28
CA LYS A 48 5.08 -13.44 0.88
C LYS A 48 4.13 -14.61 0.64
N MET A 49 3.27 -14.49 -0.35
CA MET A 49 2.35 -15.58 -0.75
C MET A 49 3.05 -16.91 -1.01
N SER A 50 4.25 -16.87 -1.60
CA SER A 50 5.04 -18.07 -1.90
C SER A 50 5.49 -18.83 -0.64
N GLU A 51 5.58 -18.15 0.50
CA GLU A 51 6.06 -18.71 1.76
C GLU A 51 4.94 -19.37 2.58
N HIS A 52 3.67 -19.07 2.26
CA HIS A 52 2.49 -19.47 3.04
C HIS A 52 1.49 -20.34 2.26
N GLN A 53 1.98 -21.07 1.24
CA GLN A 53 1.12 -21.92 0.41
C GLN A 53 0.51 -23.06 1.24
N GLY A 54 -0.81 -23.14 1.25
CA GLY A 54 -1.55 -24.18 1.95
C GLY A 54 -1.83 -23.88 3.44
N GLU A 55 -1.44 -22.71 3.93
CA GLU A 55 -1.84 -22.23 5.24
C GLU A 55 -3.31 -21.76 5.25
N PRO A 56 -3.95 -21.71 6.43
CA PRO A 56 -5.27 -21.12 6.58
C PRO A 56 -5.28 -19.66 6.16
N MET A 57 -6.39 -19.23 5.55
CA MET A 57 -6.60 -17.84 5.15
C MET A 57 -6.54 -16.91 6.36
N THR A 58 -5.93 -15.74 6.16
CA THR A 58 -5.76 -14.73 7.21
C THR A 58 -7.06 -14.02 7.55
N GLU A 59 -7.13 -13.41 8.75
CA GLU A 59 -8.26 -12.56 9.15
C GLU A 59 -8.49 -11.41 8.15
N ALA A 60 -7.41 -10.80 7.67
CA ALA A 60 -7.47 -9.71 6.71
C ALA A 60 -8.07 -10.15 5.37
N ALA A 61 -7.62 -11.26 4.80
CA ALA A 61 -8.14 -11.78 3.54
C ALA A 61 -9.61 -12.21 3.68
N GLN A 62 -9.96 -12.87 4.78
CA GLN A 62 -11.35 -13.24 5.08
C GLN A 62 -12.24 -12.00 5.16
N PHE A 63 -11.81 -10.97 5.87
CA PHE A 63 -12.54 -9.71 6.01
C PHE A 63 -12.75 -9.01 4.65
N ILE A 64 -11.72 -8.96 3.80
CA ILE A 64 -11.84 -8.39 2.44
C ILE A 64 -12.92 -9.13 1.64
N ILE A 65 -12.92 -10.46 1.70
CA ILE A 65 -13.94 -11.28 1.04
C ILE A 65 -15.34 -10.96 1.58
N GLU A 66 -15.49 -10.91 2.90
CA GLU A 66 -16.77 -10.65 3.55
C GLU A 66 -17.32 -9.27 3.18
N GLU A 67 -16.48 -8.23 3.19
CA GLU A 67 -16.90 -6.88 2.79
C GLU A 67 -17.28 -6.82 1.31
N ALA A 68 -16.48 -7.44 0.42
CA ALA A 68 -16.76 -7.44 -1.01
C ALA A 68 -18.02 -8.24 -1.39
N MET A 69 -18.39 -9.23 -0.59
CA MET A 69 -19.58 -10.05 -0.84
C MET A 69 -20.86 -9.50 -0.22
N LYS A 70 -20.79 -8.40 0.55
CA LYS A 70 -21.99 -7.73 1.05
C LYS A 70 -22.80 -7.12 -0.10
N GLU A 71 -24.10 -7.17 0.02
CA GLU A 71 -24.97 -6.37 -0.84
C GLU A 71 -25.04 -4.95 -0.26
N ASP A 72 -24.31 -4.04 -0.86
CA ASP A 72 -24.27 -2.61 -0.50
C ASP A 72 -24.33 -1.78 -1.79
N ASP A 73 -25.11 -0.70 -1.77
CA ASP A 73 -25.22 0.23 -2.90
C ASP A 73 -24.00 1.16 -3.02
N LYS A 74 -23.13 1.18 -1.99
CA LYS A 74 -21.92 1.98 -1.99
C LYS A 74 -20.75 1.21 -2.61
N PRO A 75 -19.91 1.87 -3.42
CA PRO A 75 -18.71 1.25 -3.95
C PRO A 75 -17.73 0.89 -2.83
N LEU A 76 -17.16 -0.30 -2.90
CA LEU A 76 -16.08 -0.73 -2.03
C LEU A 76 -14.73 -0.39 -2.66
N PHE A 77 -13.90 0.34 -1.92
CA PHE A 77 -12.50 0.60 -2.27
C PHE A 77 -11.59 -0.14 -1.29
N VAL A 78 -10.62 -0.87 -1.81
CA VAL A 78 -9.55 -1.51 -1.04
C VAL A 78 -8.26 -0.75 -1.33
N LEU A 79 -7.80 0.05 -0.34
CA LEU A 79 -6.61 0.89 -0.48
C LEU A 79 -5.39 0.12 -0.01
N CYS A 80 -4.51 -0.24 -0.94
CA CYS A 80 -3.26 -0.95 -0.67
C CYS A 80 -2.12 0.07 -0.61
N ILE A 81 -1.61 0.31 0.59
CA ILE A 81 -0.55 1.29 0.87
C ILE A 81 0.77 0.63 1.33
N GLY A 82 0.90 -0.66 1.15
CA GLY A 82 2.07 -1.50 1.42
C GLY A 82 2.15 -2.64 0.41
N ALA A 83 2.61 -3.81 0.83
CA ALA A 83 2.46 -5.03 0.05
C ALA A 83 0.97 -5.30 -0.21
N VAL A 84 0.67 -6.04 -1.26
CA VAL A 84 -0.72 -6.33 -1.66
C VAL A 84 -1.11 -7.78 -1.36
N THR A 85 -0.39 -8.42 -0.44
CA THR A 85 -0.50 -9.85 -0.14
C THR A 85 -1.88 -10.23 0.35
N ASN A 86 -2.46 -9.44 1.27
CA ASN A 86 -3.81 -9.71 1.80
C ASN A 86 -4.90 -9.69 0.72
N VAL A 87 -4.83 -8.73 -0.20
CA VAL A 87 -5.78 -8.64 -1.33
C VAL A 87 -5.57 -9.78 -2.32
N ALA A 88 -4.32 -10.10 -2.62
CA ALA A 88 -3.99 -11.21 -3.50
C ALA A 88 -4.46 -12.56 -2.93
N GLU A 89 -4.30 -12.78 -1.62
CA GLU A 89 -4.83 -13.95 -0.91
C GLU A 89 -6.35 -14.02 -1.05
N ALA A 90 -7.05 -12.92 -0.79
CA ALA A 90 -8.50 -12.84 -0.91
C ALA A 90 -8.99 -13.16 -2.34
N ILE A 91 -8.35 -12.58 -3.37
CA ILE A 91 -8.67 -12.83 -4.78
C ILE A 91 -8.42 -14.29 -5.16
N ARG A 92 -7.33 -14.91 -4.71
CA ARG A 92 -7.06 -16.33 -4.97
C ARG A 92 -8.07 -17.24 -4.31
N ALA A 93 -8.48 -16.92 -3.08
CA ALA A 93 -9.47 -17.70 -2.37
C ALA A 93 -10.88 -17.57 -2.96
N LYS A 94 -11.22 -16.37 -3.47
CA LYS A 94 -12.54 -16.08 -4.02
C LYS A 94 -12.47 -15.05 -5.15
N SER A 95 -12.28 -15.51 -6.36
CA SER A 95 -12.09 -14.64 -7.53
C SER A 95 -13.31 -13.76 -7.88
N GLU A 96 -14.52 -14.13 -7.44
CA GLU A 96 -15.74 -13.35 -7.68
C GLU A 96 -15.71 -11.94 -7.07
N ILE A 97 -14.85 -11.70 -6.08
CA ILE A 97 -14.75 -10.39 -5.42
C ILE A 97 -14.17 -9.31 -6.32
N VAL A 98 -13.46 -9.68 -7.39
CA VAL A 98 -12.79 -8.71 -8.28
C VAL A 98 -13.78 -7.78 -8.99
N ASP A 99 -15.00 -8.23 -9.24
CA ASP A 99 -16.06 -7.43 -9.87
C ASP A 99 -16.86 -6.58 -8.85
N ARG A 100 -16.53 -6.71 -7.56
CA ARG A 100 -17.28 -6.09 -6.46
C ARG A 100 -16.49 -5.03 -5.70
N MET A 101 -15.26 -4.77 -6.09
CA MET A 101 -14.39 -3.80 -5.44
C MET A 101 -13.48 -3.10 -6.45
N THR A 102 -13.07 -1.88 -6.13
CA THR A 102 -11.97 -1.19 -6.79
C THR A 102 -10.74 -1.27 -5.89
N VAL A 103 -9.63 -1.78 -6.41
CA VAL A 103 -8.37 -1.86 -5.67
C VAL A 103 -7.50 -0.66 -6.06
N VAL A 104 -7.10 0.15 -5.08
CA VAL A 104 -6.24 1.31 -5.27
C VAL A 104 -4.87 1.01 -4.68
N CYS A 105 -3.86 0.85 -5.52
CA CYS A 105 -2.52 0.46 -5.10
C CYS A 105 -1.55 1.63 -5.15
N ILE A 106 -0.91 1.93 -4.03
CA ILE A 106 0.34 2.70 -4.00
C ILE A 106 1.47 1.72 -4.30
N GLY A 107 2.04 1.80 -5.51
CA GLY A 107 3.11 0.87 -5.88
C GLY A 107 3.47 0.88 -7.35
N GLY A 108 4.59 0.27 -7.65
CA GLY A 108 5.09 0.08 -9.00
C GLY A 108 5.84 1.27 -9.59
N ASN A 109 6.43 1.03 -10.74
CA ASN A 109 7.14 2.03 -11.52
C ASN A 109 6.21 2.67 -12.57
N PRO A 110 6.56 3.86 -13.11
CA PRO A 110 5.80 4.47 -14.20
C PRO A 110 5.64 3.53 -15.38
N ILE A 111 4.45 3.54 -15.98
CA ILE A 111 4.21 2.75 -17.19
C ILE A 111 5.13 3.22 -18.32
N GLY A 112 5.80 2.26 -18.96
CA GLY A 112 6.78 2.56 -20.03
C GLY A 112 8.15 3.03 -19.52
N CYS A 113 8.44 2.89 -18.24
CA CYS A 113 9.78 3.14 -17.69
C CYS A 113 10.80 2.17 -18.29
N GLU A 114 11.80 2.68 -19.02
CA GLU A 114 12.83 1.84 -19.66
C GLU A 114 13.78 1.15 -18.65
N LYS A 115 13.95 1.76 -17.49
CA LYS A 115 14.83 1.25 -16.42
C LYS A 115 14.09 1.32 -15.08
N PRO A 116 13.13 0.40 -14.87
CA PRO A 116 12.42 0.36 -13.61
C PRO A 116 13.40 0.05 -12.47
N GLY A 117 13.30 0.80 -11.37
CA GLY A 117 14.03 0.55 -10.14
C GLY A 117 13.30 -0.44 -9.23
N TRP A 118 13.94 -0.80 -8.13
CA TRP A 118 13.25 -1.46 -7.03
C TRP A 118 12.14 -0.53 -6.51
N GLU A 119 10.92 -1.03 -6.48
CA GLU A 119 9.80 -0.34 -5.86
C GLU A 119 9.36 -1.15 -4.64
N PHE A 120 9.23 -0.45 -3.50
CA PHE A 120 9.14 -1.07 -2.19
C PHE A 120 7.86 -1.91 -2.03
N ASN A 121 6.69 -1.35 -2.32
CA ASN A 121 5.42 -2.00 -2.02
C ASN A 121 5.21 -3.28 -2.84
N PHE A 122 5.31 -3.21 -4.16
CA PHE A 122 5.19 -4.40 -5.01
C PHE A 122 6.39 -5.34 -4.90
N GLY A 123 7.57 -4.79 -4.59
CA GLY A 123 8.77 -5.58 -4.35
C GLY A 123 8.71 -6.44 -3.09
N ASN A 124 7.90 -6.07 -2.09
CA ASN A 124 7.67 -6.88 -0.91
C ASN A 124 7.06 -8.25 -1.24
N ASP A 125 6.14 -8.29 -2.24
CA ASP A 125 5.55 -9.55 -2.72
C ASP A 125 5.21 -9.44 -4.21
N VAL A 126 6.15 -9.80 -5.07
CA VAL A 126 6.00 -9.74 -6.53
C VAL A 126 4.90 -10.68 -7.03
N GLU A 127 4.72 -11.85 -6.41
CA GLU A 127 3.67 -12.79 -6.77
C GLU A 127 2.29 -12.23 -6.46
N ALA A 128 2.13 -11.61 -5.30
CA ALA A 128 0.90 -10.92 -4.91
C ALA A 128 0.60 -9.73 -5.83
N ALA A 129 1.63 -8.91 -6.15
CA ALA A 129 1.48 -7.77 -7.05
C ALA A 129 0.97 -8.21 -8.43
N ASN A 130 1.57 -9.24 -9.03
CA ASN A 130 1.12 -9.78 -10.31
C ASN A 130 -0.28 -10.41 -10.21
N THR A 131 -0.59 -11.08 -9.11
CA THR A 131 -1.94 -11.62 -8.87
C THR A 131 -3.00 -10.53 -8.90
N VAL A 132 -2.76 -9.41 -8.20
CA VAL A 132 -3.70 -8.28 -8.16
C VAL A 132 -3.77 -7.56 -9.51
N LEU A 133 -2.63 -7.21 -10.11
CA LEU A 133 -2.59 -6.47 -11.37
C LEU A 133 -3.22 -7.22 -12.54
N HIS A 134 -3.19 -8.55 -12.53
CA HIS A 134 -3.74 -9.39 -13.60
C HIS A 134 -5.05 -10.09 -13.24
N CYS A 135 -5.71 -9.71 -12.15
CA CYS A 135 -6.96 -10.35 -11.70
C CYS A 135 -8.18 -10.08 -12.61
N GLY A 136 -8.09 -9.07 -13.47
CA GLY A 136 -9.19 -8.68 -14.38
C GLY A 136 -10.19 -7.70 -13.78
N GLY A 137 -10.03 -7.29 -12.53
CA GLY A 137 -10.87 -6.30 -11.85
C GLY A 137 -10.47 -4.84 -12.13
N ASP A 138 -11.14 -3.92 -11.43
CA ASP A 138 -10.85 -2.49 -11.49
C ASP A 138 -9.67 -2.14 -10.58
N ILE A 139 -8.49 -1.91 -11.17
CA ILE A 139 -7.25 -1.64 -10.45
C ILE A 139 -6.73 -0.25 -10.79
N TRP A 140 -6.59 0.60 -9.78
CA TRP A 140 -6.00 1.93 -9.87
C TRP A 140 -4.58 1.91 -9.31
N MET A 141 -3.61 1.96 -10.19
CA MET A 141 -2.19 1.97 -9.79
C MET A 141 -1.68 3.40 -9.69
N ILE A 142 -1.07 3.73 -8.56
CA ILE A 142 -0.42 5.02 -8.30
C ILE A 142 1.08 4.76 -8.19
N PRO A 143 1.84 4.99 -9.28
CA PRO A 143 3.25 4.63 -9.35
C PRO A 143 4.16 5.62 -8.61
N ASN A 144 5.43 5.25 -8.43
CA ASN A 144 6.39 5.97 -7.60
C ASN A 144 6.68 7.40 -8.06
N ASN A 145 6.55 7.71 -9.34
CA ASN A 145 6.68 9.09 -9.84
C ASN A 145 5.48 9.99 -9.49
N VAL A 146 4.40 9.43 -8.99
CA VAL A 146 3.23 10.16 -8.47
C VAL A 146 3.32 10.22 -6.95
N TYR A 147 3.30 9.09 -6.26
CA TYR A 147 3.29 9.08 -4.80
C TYR A 147 4.57 9.68 -4.20
N GLY A 148 5.72 9.50 -4.85
CA GLY A 148 7.00 10.06 -4.40
C GLY A 148 7.09 11.59 -4.45
N THR A 149 6.13 12.27 -5.09
CA THR A 149 6.12 13.75 -5.17
C THR A 149 5.28 14.42 -4.09
N MET A 150 4.59 13.66 -3.24
CA MET A 150 3.70 14.17 -2.21
C MET A 150 4.48 14.64 -0.97
N HIS A 151 5.33 15.64 -1.13
CA HIS A 151 6.18 16.12 -0.05
C HIS A 151 5.51 17.15 0.85
N ILE A 152 5.81 17.07 2.16
CA ILE A 152 5.47 18.05 3.17
C ILE A 152 6.69 18.36 4.02
N GLY A 153 6.93 19.64 4.33
CA GLY A 153 8.05 20.05 5.18
C GLY A 153 7.84 19.69 6.66
N PHE A 154 8.88 19.27 7.37
CA PHE A 154 8.79 18.94 8.80
C PHE A 154 8.28 20.13 9.64
N GLY A 155 8.70 21.35 9.32
CA GLY A 155 8.18 22.54 9.98
C GLY A 155 6.68 22.76 9.77
N GLU A 156 6.11 22.30 8.64
CA GLU A 156 4.67 22.34 8.39
C GLU A 156 3.95 21.28 9.22
N ILE A 157 4.47 20.04 9.26
CA ILE A 157 3.92 18.96 10.10
C ILE A 157 3.93 19.37 11.58
N GLN A 158 5.07 19.91 12.05
CA GLN A 158 5.19 20.38 13.43
C GLN A 158 4.17 21.45 13.79
N ARG A 159 3.90 22.39 12.88
CA ARG A 159 2.99 23.51 13.13
C ARG A 159 1.53 23.15 12.92
N ARG A 160 1.22 22.30 11.94
CA ARG A 160 -0.16 22.07 11.51
C ARG A 160 -0.71 20.71 11.94
N ILE A 161 0.13 19.74 12.31
CA ILE A 161 -0.30 18.39 12.68
C ILE A 161 -0.03 18.12 14.15
N ALA A 162 1.21 18.29 14.61
CA ALA A 162 1.60 17.97 15.98
C ALA A 162 0.70 18.60 17.09
N PRO A 163 0.14 19.84 16.96
CA PRO A 163 -0.72 20.42 17.98
C PRO A 163 -2.13 19.84 18.05
N TYR A 164 -2.54 18.98 17.11
CA TYR A 164 -3.91 18.46 17.02
C TYR A 164 -4.11 17.20 17.86
N GLY A 165 -4.03 17.35 19.18
CA GLY A 165 -4.32 16.28 20.13
C GLY A 165 -3.28 15.17 20.14
N GLU A 166 -3.65 14.04 20.71
CA GLU A 166 -2.77 12.88 20.87
C GLU A 166 -2.34 12.30 19.52
N ILE A 167 -3.26 12.18 18.58
CA ILE A 167 -2.98 11.66 17.25
C ILE A 167 -1.97 12.53 16.48
N GLY A 168 -2.14 13.86 16.52
CA GLY A 168 -1.20 14.77 15.84
C GLY A 168 0.21 14.66 16.41
N ARG A 169 0.35 14.57 17.73
CA ARG A 169 1.60 14.36 18.42
C ARG A 169 2.22 13.00 18.06
N LEU A 170 1.43 11.92 18.11
CA LEU A 170 1.87 10.57 17.78
C LEU A 170 2.43 10.49 16.35
N LEU A 171 1.71 11.05 15.37
CA LEU A 171 2.14 11.05 13.97
C LEU A 171 3.45 11.82 13.77
N TYR A 172 3.58 12.99 14.41
CA TYR A 172 4.80 13.80 14.34
C TYR A 172 5.98 13.08 14.98
N GLU A 173 5.84 12.58 16.20
CA GLU A 173 6.89 11.90 16.94
C GLU A 173 7.38 10.64 16.21
N ASN A 174 6.45 9.82 15.69
CA ASN A 174 6.80 8.62 14.90
C ASN A 174 7.59 8.99 13.64
N LEU A 175 7.16 10.03 12.93
CA LEU A 175 7.82 10.45 11.71
C LEU A 175 9.26 10.95 12.00
N ILE A 176 9.43 11.77 13.01
CA ILE A 176 10.76 12.29 13.37
C ILE A 176 11.65 11.16 13.87
N SER A 177 11.14 10.28 14.76
CA SER A 177 11.91 9.14 15.26
C SER A 177 12.37 8.21 14.14
N PHE A 178 11.53 7.97 13.13
CA PHE A 178 11.93 7.17 11.98
C PHE A 178 12.94 7.90 11.09
N TYR A 179 12.74 9.21 10.85
CA TYR A 179 13.62 10.02 10.02
C TYR A 179 15.08 10.07 10.56
N GLU A 180 15.24 9.98 11.88
CA GLU A 180 16.55 9.97 12.54
C GLU A 180 17.27 8.61 12.44
N THR A 181 16.64 7.58 11.86
CA THR A 181 17.24 6.25 11.68
C THR A 181 17.94 6.12 10.32
N GLU A 182 18.86 5.15 10.21
CA GLU A 182 19.48 4.78 8.94
C GLU A 182 18.48 4.29 7.89
N ASN A 183 17.33 3.75 8.34
CA ASN A 183 16.26 3.29 7.46
C ASN A 183 15.59 4.42 6.67
N ALA A 184 15.74 5.67 7.09
CA ALA A 184 15.23 6.83 6.37
C ALA A 184 16.27 7.50 5.46
N SER A 185 17.42 6.88 5.22
CA SER A 185 18.53 7.44 4.40
C SER A 185 18.14 7.76 2.95
N TRP A 186 17.03 7.22 2.45
CA TRP A 186 16.44 7.55 1.15
C TRP A 186 15.73 8.92 1.12
N SER A 187 15.37 9.44 2.27
CA SER A 187 14.73 10.77 2.39
C SER A 187 15.81 11.83 2.54
N ALA A 188 15.74 12.87 1.75
CA ALA A 188 16.71 13.97 1.77
C ALA A 188 16.05 15.31 2.10
N GLY A 189 16.76 16.15 2.87
CA GLY A 189 16.32 17.48 3.23
C GLY A 189 15.31 17.50 4.39
N GLU A 190 14.64 18.64 4.56
CA GLU A 190 13.70 18.89 5.66
C GLU A 190 12.24 18.62 5.26
N SER A 191 12.00 17.55 4.50
CA SER A 191 10.67 17.17 4.05
C SER A 191 10.46 15.66 4.07
N TRP A 192 9.21 15.25 4.14
CA TRP A 192 8.79 13.86 4.08
C TRP A 192 7.79 13.63 2.95
N SER A 193 7.89 12.49 2.29
CA SER A 193 6.89 12.08 1.30
C SER A 193 5.71 11.39 2.00
N LEU A 194 4.51 11.97 1.89
CA LEU A 194 3.25 11.34 2.29
C LEU A 194 2.75 10.44 1.16
N GLY A 195 3.58 9.47 0.76
CA GLY A 195 3.38 8.65 -0.42
C GLY A 195 2.08 7.85 -0.46
N ASP A 196 1.49 7.57 0.69
CA ASP A 196 0.25 6.80 0.79
C ASP A 196 -1.01 7.67 0.65
N SER A 197 -0.87 8.99 0.87
CA SER A 197 -1.99 9.94 0.81
C SER A 197 -2.73 9.97 -0.53
N PRO A 198 -2.09 9.78 -1.71
CA PRO A 198 -2.79 9.74 -2.98
C PRO A 198 -3.86 8.66 -3.08
N ALA A 199 -3.71 7.50 -2.42
CA ALA A 199 -4.74 6.48 -2.42
C ALA A 199 -6.06 6.98 -1.85
N VAL A 200 -6.00 7.72 -0.74
CA VAL A 200 -7.17 8.36 -0.15
C VAL A 200 -7.63 9.54 -1.01
N GLY A 201 -6.69 10.32 -1.55
CA GLY A 201 -6.98 11.49 -2.39
C GLY A 201 -7.83 11.16 -3.61
N VAL A 202 -7.43 10.16 -4.40
CA VAL A 202 -8.16 9.75 -5.61
C VAL A 202 -9.50 9.10 -5.31
N THR A 203 -9.64 8.45 -4.15
CA THR A 203 -10.91 7.88 -3.71
C THR A 203 -11.92 8.96 -3.32
N LEU A 204 -11.45 10.06 -2.71
CA LEU A 204 -12.29 11.20 -2.31
C LEU A 204 -12.62 12.11 -3.47
N GLU A 205 -11.67 12.35 -4.36
CA GLU A 205 -11.77 13.29 -5.48
C GLU A 205 -11.05 12.70 -6.71
N PRO A 206 -11.72 11.85 -7.49
CA PRO A 206 -11.12 11.22 -8.68
C PRO A 206 -10.56 12.20 -9.71
N ASN A 207 -11.02 13.47 -9.68
CA ASN A 207 -10.53 14.51 -10.57
C ASN A 207 -9.28 15.25 -10.06
N CYS A 208 -8.73 14.84 -8.91
CA CYS A 208 -7.50 15.46 -8.36
C CYS A 208 -6.24 15.17 -9.17
N GLY A 209 -6.31 14.25 -10.15
CA GLY A 209 -5.20 13.84 -10.99
C GLY A 209 -5.62 13.52 -12.42
N SER A 210 -4.66 13.09 -13.23
CA SER A 210 -4.91 12.57 -14.57
C SER A 210 -4.69 11.06 -14.57
N PHE A 211 -5.65 10.34 -15.12
CA PHE A 211 -5.61 8.89 -15.23
C PHE A 211 -5.51 8.46 -16.68
N MET A 212 -4.87 7.34 -16.92
CA MET A 212 -4.82 6.69 -18.22
C MET A 212 -5.11 5.20 -18.09
N TYR A 213 -5.85 4.65 -19.03
CA TYR A 213 -5.99 3.19 -19.15
C TYR A 213 -4.76 2.63 -19.84
N CYS A 214 -4.21 1.57 -19.29
CA CYS A 214 -3.07 0.86 -19.86
C CYS A 214 -3.22 -0.65 -19.63
N LYS A 215 -2.41 -1.43 -20.35
CA LYS A 215 -2.25 -2.84 -20.02
C LYS A 215 -1.58 -2.96 -18.64
N ALA A 216 -2.06 -3.89 -17.82
CA ALA A 216 -1.44 -4.19 -16.54
C ALA A 216 0.07 -4.52 -16.73
N PRO A 217 0.96 -3.85 -16.01
CA PRO A 217 2.40 -4.13 -16.11
C PRO A 217 2.74 -5.45 -15.43
N GLU A 218 3.79 -6.11 -15.90
CA GLU A 218 4.40 -7.23 -15.21
C GLU A 218 5.39 -6.70 -14.18
N VAL A 219 5.25 -7.14 -12.93
CA VAL A 219 6.21 -6.84 -11.87
C VAL A 219 7.25 -7.93 -11.84
N CYS A 220 8.53 -7.56 -11.97
CA CYS A 220 9.65 -8.49 -11.95
C CYS A 220 10.63 -8.09 -10.85
N LEU A 221 11.28 -9.08 -10.23
CA LEU A 221 12.47 -8.83 -9.45
C LEU A 221 13.57 -8.36 -10.41
N LEU A 222 13.99 -7.11 -10.24
CA LEU A 222 15.12 -6.60 -11.01
C LEU A 222 16.37 -7.37 -10.62
N TYR A 223 17.01 -7.93 -11.64
CA TYR A 223 18.31 -8.58 -11.49
C TYR A 223 19.32 -7.55 -10.97
N THR A 224 19.93 -7.83 -9.84
CA THR A 224 21.06 -7.04 -9.30
C THR A 224 22.35 -7.25 -10.10
N SER A 225 22.34 -8.13 -11.13
CA SER A 225 23.42 -8.31 -12.09
C SER A 225 22.84 -8.49 -13.50
N PRO A 226 23.46 -7.87 -14.54
CA PRO A 226 23.02 -8.06 -15.91
C PRO A 226 23.12 -9.54 -16.29
N SER A 227 22.04 -10.08 -16.87
CA SER A 227 22.01 -11.42 -17.43
C SER A 227 23.15 -11.58 -18.46
N PRO A 228 23.75 -12.77 -18.58
CA PRO A 228 24.72 -13.04 -19.67
C PRO A 228 24.17 -12.74 -21.06
N ARG A 229 22.85 -12.74 -21.26
CA ARG A 229 22.19 -12.36 -22.52
C ARG A 229 22.19 -10.84 -22.77
N ASP A 230 22.25 -10.02 -21.75
CA ASP A 230 22.26 -8.55 -21.88
C ASP A 230 23.65 -8.01 -22.28
N ARG A 231 24.69 -8.87 -22.22
CA ARG A 231 26.05 -8.53 -22.65
C ARG A 231 26.32 -8.73 -24.16
N SER A 232 25.37 -9.28 -24.91
CA SER A 232 25.56 -9.64 -26.31
C SER A 232 25.13 -8.57 -27.32
N VAL A 233 24.71 -7.38 -26.90
CA VAL A 233 24.20 -6.31 -27.78
C VAL A 233 25.10 -5.07 -27.77
N SER A 234 26.41 -5.24 -27.59
CA SER A 234 27.38 -4.16 -27.87
C SER A 234 28.47 -4.70 -28.80
N ARG A 235 28.16 -4.73 -30.09
CA ARG A 235 29.12 -4.64 -31.19
C ARG A 235 28.54 -3.79 -32.29
#